data_535a3e1ff0dcfcbaebed584d34ba27df
#
_entry.id   535a3e1ff0dcfcbaebed584d34ba27df
#
_cell.length_a   1.000
_cell.length_b   1.000
_cell.length_c   1.000
_cell.angle_alpha   90.00
_cell.angle_beta   90.00
_cell.angle_gamma   90.00
#
_symmetry.space_group_name_H-M   'P 1'
#
loop_
_entity.id
_entity.type
_entity.pdbx_description
1 polymer ?
#
loop_
_entity_poly.entity_id
_entity_poly.type
_entity_poly.pdbx_seq_one_letter_code
_entity_poly.pdbx_strand_id
1 'polypeptide(L)'
;MVRRFEKTAGRYIEKIIGQDRFAYAHSDTNDFYDLVEWSKAGGYQGSVILFYDFETGAVYEPFSKKRNVVYSNPVYAKGWYYFLQGDYDEKKIILYRYIPGELPEKETELSTEAVELYNLRLIGNPVHVISQDRTFECYYPERISFPVSPQESVAFMEDGKIYIEKWIEEGWDEEAQCATDQYHYYDKVIVKDYNGNILSEEVGSLYQAADGTW
;
A
#
# COMPACT_ATOMS: atom_id res chain seq x y z
N MET A 1 29.32 -3.61 7.75
CA MET A 1 29.09 -5.01 8.24
C MET A 1 28.05 -5.67 7.36
N VAL A 2 28.20 -6.94 6.97
CA VAL A 2 27.19 -7.68 6.17
C VAL A 2 26.35 -8.53 7.12
N ARG A 3 25.03 -8.32 7.15
CA ARG A 3 24.09 -9.15 7.90
C ARG A 3 23.74 -10.37 7.06
N ARG A 4 23.73 -11.55 7.67
CA ARG A 4 23.26 -12.80 7.08
C ARG A 4 21.99 -13.25 7.80
N PHE A 5 21.03 -13.79 7.04
CA PHE A 5 19.78 -14.28 7.56
C PHE A 5 19.70 -15.79 7.47
N GLU A 6 18.95 -16.40 8.37
CA GLU A 6 18.78 -17.85 8.46
C GLU A 6 18.04 -18.43 7.23
N LYS A 7 17.14 -17.66 6.65
CA LYS A 7 16.28 -18.06 5.52
C LYS A 7 16.15 -16.90 4.54
N THR A 8 16.15 -17.17 3.26
CA THR A 8 15.97 -16.21 2.18
C THR A 8 15.02 -16.79 1.15
N ALA A 9 13.72 -16.71 1.38
CA ALA A 9 12.70 -17.17 0.44
C ALA A 9 12.03 -16.06 -0.35
N GLY A 10 12.28 -14.78 0.00
CA GLY A 10 11.78 -13.62 -0.73
C GLY A 10 12.67 -13.24 -1.92
N ARG A 11 12.09 -12.59 -2.92
CA ARG A 11 12.83 -12.11 -4.11
C ARG A 11 13.70 -10.91 -3.79
N TYR A 12 13.12 -9.89 -3.14
CA TYR A 12 13.77 -8.64 -2.77
C TYR A 12 13.40 -8.32 -1.33
N ILE A 13 14.39 -7.89 -0.56
CA ILE A 13 14.17 -7.39 0.81
C ILE A 13 13.96 -5.89 0.73
N GLU A 14 12.80 -5.43 1.20
CA GLU A 14 12.39 -4.04 1.19
C GLU A 14 12.27 -3.49 2.61
N LYS A 15 12.54 -2.19 2.75
CA LYS A 15 12.41 -1.49 4.03
C LYS A 15 10.93 -1.28 4.37
N ILE A 16 10.63 -1.26 5.67
CA ILE A 16 9.36 -0.80 6.21
C ILE A 16 9.61 0.55 6.84
N ILE A 17 8.98 1.60 6.32
CA ILE A 17 9.16 2.97 6.79
C ILE A 17 8.62 3.14 8.21
N GLY A 18 9.23 4.03 9.00
CA GLY A 18 8.86 4.33 10.38
C GLY A 18 9.58 3.49 11.44
N GLN A 19 10.46 2.59 11.01
CA GLN A 19 11.32 1.77 11.90
C GLN A 19 12.55 1.25 11.12
N ASP A 20 13.56 0.76 11.82
CA ASP A 20 14.84 0.34 11.22
C ASP A 20 15.25 -1.11 11.54
N ARG A 21 14.46 -1.81 12.38
CA ARG A 21 14.76 -3.17 12.81
C ARG A 21 14.37 -4.24 11.80
N PHE A 22 13.19 -4.13 11.20
CA PHE A 22 12.67 -5.15 10.29
C PHE A 22 12.59 -4.65 8.85
N ALA A 23 12.86 -5.57 7.93
CA ALA A 23 12.51 -5.46 6.53
C ALA A 23 11.59 -6.62 6.14
N TYR A 24 11.01 -6.59 4.96
CA TYR A 24 10.11 -7.64 4.49
C TYR A 24 10.47 -8.10 3.08
N ALA A 25 9.92 -9.24 2.68
CA ALA A 25 9.90 -9.70 1.31
C ALA A 25 8.70 -10.59 1.05
N HIS A 26 8.26 -10.63 -0.20
CA HIS A 26 7.30 -11.62 -0.67
C HIS A 26 8.03 -12.75 -1.41
N SER A 27 7.51 -13.98 -1.32
CA SER A 27 8.07 -15.10 -2.08
C SER A 27 7.69 -15.03 -3.56
N ASP A 28 6.62 -14.31 -3.90
CA ASP A 28 6.13 -14.13 -5.26
C ASP A 28 5.37 -12.79 -5.39
N THR A 29 4.26 -12.73 -6.14
CA THR A 29 3.47 -11.51 -6.32
C THR A 29 2.83 -10.99 -5.02
N ASN A 30 2.58 -9.70 -4.98
CA ASN A 30 1.75 -9.00 -4.00
C ASN A 30 0.54 -8.31 -4.65
N ASP A 31 0.24 -8.62 -5.91
CA ASP A 31 -0.86 -8.05 -6.67
C ASP A 31 -2.17 -8.74 -6.31
N PHE A 32 -3.16 -7.95 -5.90
CA PHE A 32 -4.49 -8.44 -5.54
C PHE A 32 -5.42 -8.56 -6.75
N TYR A 33 -5.23 -7.73 -7.77
CA TYR A 33 -6.13 -7.69 -8.93
C TYR A 33 -5.93 -8.90 -9.85
N ASP A 34 -4.70 -9.22 -10.19
CA ASP A 34 -4.37 -10.35 -11.08
C ASP A 34 -4.85 -11.69 -10.53
N LEU A 35 -4.88 -11.84 -9.21
CA LEU A 35 -5.33 -13.08 -8.58
C LEU A 35 -6.82 -13.39 -8.80
N VAL A 36 -7.64 -12.39 -9.12
CA VAL A 36 -9.06 -12.62 -9.47
C VAL A 36 -9.18 -13.57 -10.67
N GLU A 37 -8.33 -13.39 -11.67
CA GLU A 37 -8.32 -14.24 -12.87
C GLU A 37 -7.57 -15.56 -12.60
N TRP A 38 -6.40 -15.49 -11.98
CA TRP A 38 -5.58 -16.68 -11.74
C TRP A 38 -6.27 -17.70 -10.83
N SER A 39 -6.96 -17.26 -9.79
CA SER A 39 -7.70 -18.17 -8.89
C SER A 39 -8.80 -18.93 -9.62
N LYS A 40 -9.41 -18.32 -10.65
CA LYS A 40 -10.46 -18.95 -11.48
C LYS A 40 -9.90 -19.84 -12.59
N ALA A 41 -8.75 -19.47 -13.18
CA ALA A 41 -8.19 -20.12 -14.37
C ALA A 41 -7.38 -21.40 -14.08
N GLY A 42 -7.16 -21.78 -12.87
CA GLY A 42 -6.37 -22.98 -12.49
C GLY A 42 -5.76 -22.87 -11.09
N GLY A 43 -5.90 -21.70 -10.49
CA GLY A 43 -5.40 -21.36 -9.19
C GLY A 43 -3.97 -20.84 -9.21
N TYR A 44 -3.67 -20.08 -8.20
CA TYR A 44 -2.35 -19.52 -7.91
C TYR A 44 -1.68 -20.31 -6.78
N GLN A 45 -0.40 -20.61 -6.93
CA GLN A 45 0.35 -21.41 -5.94
C GLN A 45 0.43 -20.80 -4.54
N GLY A 46 0.10 -19.51 -4.41
CA GLY A 46 0.21 -18.74 -3.19
C GLY A 46 1.55 -18.03 -3.02
N SER A 47 1.53 -16.96 -2.23
CA SER A 47 2.71 -16.24 -1.76
C SER A 47 2.88 -16.42 -0.26
N VAL A 48 4.03 -16.02 0.29
CA VAL A 48 4.25 -15.79 1.72
C VAL A 48 4.87 -14.41 1.90
N ILE A 49 4.63 -13.79 3.05
CA ILE A 49 5.32 -12.60 3.50
C ILE A 49 6.33 -13.00 4.58
N LEU A 50 7.55 -12.47 4.50
CA LEU A 50 8.66 -12.74 5.41
C LEU A 50 9.12 -11.44 6.05
N PHE A 51 9.41 -11.49 7.34
CA PHE A 51 9.98 -10.37 8.09
C PHE A 51 11.40 -10.71 8.52
N TYR A 52 12.36 -9.86 8.15
CA TYR A 52 13.79 -10.04 8.39
C TYR A 52 14.25 -9.15 9.53
N ASP A 53 14.70 -9.73 10.63
CA ASP A 53 15.21 -9.01 11.80
C ASP A 53 16.69 -8.65 11.61
N PHE A 54 16.99 -7.37 11.43
CA PHE A 54 18.36 -6.87 11.24
C PHE A 54 19.18 -6.86 12.53
N GLU A 55 18.57 -7.00 13.69
CA GLU A 55 19.29 -7.13 14.97
C GLU A 55 19.80 -8.57 15.19
N THR A 56 18.93 -9.55 14.99
CA THR A 56 19.21 -10.95 15.32
C THR A 56 19.63 -11.80 14.12
N GLY A 57 19.16 -11.48 12.91
CA GLY A 57 19.30 -12.29 11.70
C GLY A 57 18.19 -13.33 11.53
N ALA A 58 17.24 -13.39 12.47
CA ALA A 58 16.07 -14.26 12.37
C ALA A 58 15.13 -13.84 11.22
N VAL A 59 14.37 -14.81 10.72
CA VAL A 59 13.35 -14.58 9.69
C VAL A 59 12.03 -15.17 10.17
N TYR A 60 11.00 -14.34 10.19
CA TYR A 60 9.67 -14.68 10.66
C TYR A 60 8.72 -14.82 9.49
N GLU A 61 7.96 -15.90 9.47
CA GLU A 61 6.92 -16.21 8.49
C GLU A 61 5.60 -16.34 9.24
N PRO A 62 4.72 -15.30 9.24
CA PRO A 62 3.49 -15.32 10.05
C PRO A 62 2.48 -16.38 9.60
N PHE A 63 2.54 -16.79 8.34
CA PHE A 63 1.64 -17.79 7.77
C PHE A 63 2.39 -18.74 6.86
N SER A 64 2.03 -20.01 6.89
CA SER A 64 2.48 -20.97 5.89
C SER A 64 1.87 -20.66 4.52
N LYS A 65 2.59 -21.04 3.46
CA LYS A 65 2.13 -20.86 2.08
C LYS A 65 0.79 -21.58 1.86
N LYS A 66 -0.19 -20.85 1.33
CA LYS A 66 -1.52 -21.36 1.01
C LYS A 66 -1.88 -20.98 -0.43
N ARG A 67 -2.50 -21.91 -1.17
CA ARG A 67 -3.01 -21.66 -2.52
C ARG A 67 -4.00 -20.50 -2.54
N ASN A 68 -3.99 -19.72 -3.60
CA ASN A 68 -4.86 -18.57 -3.82
C ASN A 68 -4.80 -17.49 -2.72
N VAL A 69 -3.64 -17.39 -2.03
CA VAL A 69 -3.38 -16.38 -1.00
C VAL A 69 -2.22 -15.48 -1.40
N VAL A 70 -2.41 -14.18 -1.19
CA VAL A 70 -1.44 -13.11 -1.44
C VAL A 70 -1.42 -12.13 -0.27
N TYR A 71 -0.33 -11.39 -0.12
CA TYR A 71 -0.15 -10.40 0.95
C TYR A 71 0.26 -9.05 0.39
N SER A 72 -0.24 -7.95 0.97
CA SER A 72 0.20 -6.60 0.64
C SER A 72 1.57 -6.28 1.25
N ASN A 73 2.17 -5.19 0.77
CA ASN A 73 3.28 -4.57 1.48
C ASN A 73 2.85 -4.15 2.88
N PRO A 74 3.68 -4.41 3.91
CA PRO A 74 3.35 -4.03 5.28
C PRO A 74 3.61 -2.55 5.52
N VAL A 75 2.83 -1.96 6.42
CA VAL A 75 3.08 -0.64 7.01
C VAL A 75 3.32 -0.77 8.51
N TYR A 76 4.14 0.13 9.06
CA TYR A 76 4.42 0.18 10.50
C TYR A 76 3.67 1.34 11.14
N ALA A 77 2.94 1.06 12.21
CA ALA A 77 2.25 2.07 12.99
C ALA A 77 2.17 1.66 14.46
N LYS A 78 2.54 2.57 15.37
CA LYS A 78 2.36 2.40 16.84
C LYS A 78 2.89 1.06 17.39
N GLY A 79 4.04 0.59 16.89
CA GLY A 79 4.66 -0.66 17.36
C GLY A 79 4.22 -1.93 16.66
N TRP A 80 3.29 -1.85 15.72
CA TRP A 80 2.73 -2.99 14.97
C TRP A 80 3.03 -2.90 13.49
N TYR A 81 3.16 -4.06 12.85
CA TYR A 81 3.23 -4.22 11.40
C TYR A 81 1.84 -4.63 10.91
N TYR A 82 1.28 -3.85 10.00
CA TYR A 82 -0.03 -4.12 9.41
C TYR A 82 0.14 -4.57 7.97
N PHE A 83 -0.58 -5.59 7.57
CA PHE A 83 -0.61 -6.05 6.18
C PHE A 83 -1.96 -6.69 5.85
N LEU A 84 -2.31 -6.67 4.57
CA LEU A 84 -3.47 -7.35 4.05
C LEU A 84 -3.12 -8.77 3.64
N GLN A 85 -4.05 -9.70 3.87
CA GLN A 85 -4.07 -11.01 3.26
C GLN A 85 -5.30 -11.10 2.36
N GLY A 86 -5.10 -11.41 1.07
CA GLY A 86 -6.18 -11.79 0.16
C GLY A 86 -6.28 -13.31 0.09
N ASP A 87 -7.42 -13.86 0.49
CA ASP A 87 -7.76 -15.28 0.37
C ASP A 87 -8.91 -15.43 -0.64
N TYR A 88 -8.58 -15.85 -1.85
CA TYR A 88 -9.53 -15.88 -2.96
C TYR A 88 -10.44 -17.11 -2.93
N ASP A 89 -10.06 -18.18 -2.25
CA ASP A 89 -10.93 -19.33 -2.01
C ASP A 89 -12.05 -18.99 -1.02
N GLU A 90 -11.71 -18.17 0.00
CA GLU A 90 -12.66 -17.67 1.00
C GLU A 90 -13.32 -16.36 0.61
N LYS A 91 -12.89 -15.72 -0.51
CA LYS A 91 -13.33 -14.41 -0.98
C LYS A 91 -13.17 -13.28 0.05
N LYS A 92 -12.04 -13.23 0.72
CA LYS A 92 -11.76 -12.32 1.82
C LYS A 92 -10.50 -11.51 1.62
N ILE A 93 -10.56 -10.27 2.07
CA ILE A 93 -9.40 -9.42 2.34
C ILE A 93 -9.36 -9.20 3.84
N ILE A 94 -8.28 -9.61 4.49
CA ILE A 94 -8.15 -9.56 5.94
C ILE A 94 -7.00 -8.63 6.28
N LEU A 95 -7.27 -7.62 7.11
CA LEU A 95 -6.23 -6.78 7.71
C LEU A 95 -5.72 -7.47 8.97
N TYR A 96 -4.43 -7.73 9.01
CA TYR A 96 -3.73 -8.20 10.20
C TYR A 96 -2.84 -7.13 10.79
N ARG A 97 -2.70 -7.13 12.12
CA ARG A 97 -1.57 -6.54 12.82
C ARG A 97 -0.66 -7.62 13.36
N TYR A 98 0.63 -7.35 13.42
CA TYR A 98 1.62 -8.37 13.71
C TYR A 98 2.85 -7.80 14.42
N ILE A 99 3.37 -8.55 15.38
CA ILE A 99 4.70 -8.37 15.95
C ILE A 99 5.50 -9.60 15.55
N PRO A 100 6.64 -9.46 14.81
CA PRO A 100 7.43 -10.62 14.38
C PRO A 100 7.86 -11.50 15.54
N GLY A 101 7.49 -12.79 15.47
CA GLY A 101 7.68 -13.77 16.54
C GLY A 101 6.42 -14.08 17.35
N GLU A 102 5.35 -13.34 17.20
CA GLU A 102 4.06 -13.60 17.81
C GLU A 102 3.05 -14.16 16.79
N LEU A 103 1.83 -14.41 17.19
CA LEU A 103 0.74 -14.76 16.27
C LEU A 103 0.12 -13.49 15.67
N PRO A 104 -0.15 -13.46 14.35
CA PRO A 104 -0.88 -12.35 13.76
C PRO A 104 -2.29 -12.21 14.34
N GLU A 105 -2.69 -10.98 14.61
CA GLU A 105 -4.02 -10.65 15.10
C GLU A 105 -4.86 -10.04 13.98
N LYS A 106 -6.09 -10.55 13.81
CA LYS A 106 -7.03 -10.01 12.82
C LYS A 106 -7.66 -8.71 13.34
N GLU A 107 -7.52 -7.62 12.57
CA GLU A 107 -8.14 -6.31 12.84
C GLU A 107 -9.52 -6.20 12.20
N THR A 108 -9.62 -6.54 10.92
CA THR A 108 -10.89 -6.48 10.18
C THR A 108 -10.88 -7.45 9.01
N GLU A 109 -12.07 -7.71 8.47
CA GLU A 109 -12.29 -8.58 7.32
C GLU A 109 -13.25 -7.89 6.35
N LEU A 110 -12.91 -7.88 5.07
CA LEU A 110 -13.70 -7.32 3.98
C LEU A 110 -13.96 -8.43 2.94
N SER A 111 -15.06 -8.35 2.22
CA SER A 111 -15.28 -9.22 1.07
C SER A 111 -14.49 -8.73 -0.14
N THR A 112 -13.89 -9.63 -0.93
CA THR A 112 -13.29 -9.29 -2.23
C THR A 112 -14.27 -8.66 -3.20
N GLU A 113 -15.59 -8.87 -3.01
CA GLU A 113 -16.65 -8.27 -3.83
C GLU A 113 -17.03 -6.85 -3.36
N ALA A 114 -16.58 -6.43 -2.15
CA ALA A 114 -16.90 -5.14 -1.54
C ALA A 114 -15.76 -4.13 -1.60
N VAL A 115 -14.63 -4.50 -2.20
CA VAL A 115 -13.45 -3.65 -2.35
C VAL A 115 -12.98 -3.63 -3.80
N GLU A 116 -12.50 -2.49 -4.26
CA GLU A 116 -11.75 -2.40 -5.52
C GLU A 116 -10.34 -2.95 -5.27
N LEU A 117 -10.00 -4.03 -5.98
CA LEU A 117 -8.72 -4.73 -5.79
C LEU A 117 -7.58 -4.08 -6.57
N TYR A 118 -7.90 -3.30 -7.60
CA TYR A 118 -6.91 -2.54 -8.33
C TYR A 118 -6.34 -1.43 -7.43
N ASN A 119 -5.00 -1.41 -7.29
CA ASN A 119 -4.31 -0.51 -6.39
C ASN A 119 -4.74 -0.60 -4.91
N LEU A 120 -5.31 -1.74 -4.47
CA LEU A 120 -5.61 -1.97 -3.06
C LEU A 120 -4.32 -1.99 -2.24
N ARG A 121 -4.22 -1.10 -1.26
CA ARG A 121 -3.03 -0.95 -0.43
C ARG A 121 -3.33 -0.43 0.96
N LEU A 122 -2.31 -0.49 1.80
CA LEU A 122 -2.30 0.21 3.09
C LEU A 122 -1.58 1.54 2.98
N ILE A 123 -2.08 2.51 3.71
CA ILE A 123 -1.32 3.68 4.11
C ILE A 123 -1.22 3.70 5.64
N GLY A 124 -0.09 4.17 6.15
CA GLY A 124 0.22 4.03 7.58
C GLY A 124 -0.04 5.26 8.40
N ASN A 125 -0.13 5.08 9.68
CA ASN A 125 -0.08 5.99 10.83
C ASN A 125 -0.94 7.27 10.74
N PRO A 126 -2.27 7.15 10.92
CA PRO A 126 -3.02 5.92 11.24
C PRO A 126 -3.19 5.00 10.03
N VAL A 127 -3.45 3.73 10.31
CA VAL A 127 -3.56 2.71 9.26
C VAL A 127 -4.92 2.81 8.58
N HIS A 128 -4.88 2.89 7.23
CA HIS A 128 -6.07 2.86 6.39
C HIS A 128 -5.91 1.79 5.29
N VAL A 129 -7.01 1.13 4.97
CA VAL A 129 -7.12 0.26 3.78
C VAL A 129 -7.77 1.07 2.70
N ILE A 130 -7.06 1.30 1.60
CA ILE A 130 -7.52 2.16 0.51
C ILE A 130 -7.33 1.50 -0.85
N SER A 131 -8.13 1.95 -1.81
CA SER A 131 -7.85 1.80 -3.24
C SER A 131 -8.05 3.14 -3.95
N GLN A 132 -7.43 3.26 -5.11
CA GLN A 132 -7.56 4.45 -5.93
C GLN A 132 -7.38 4.10 -7.41
N ASP A 133 -8.39 4.49 -8.20
CA ASP A 133 -8.33 4.57 -9.66
C ASP A 133 -8.95 5.93 -10.08
N ARG A 134 -10.17 5.97 -10.56
CA ARG A 134 -10.95 7.20 -10.83
C ARG A 134 -11.72 7.68 -9.61
N THR A 135 -11.79 6.83 -8.60
CA THR A 135 -12.40 7.10 -7.31
C THR A 135 -11.40 6.72 -6.23
N PHE A 136 -11.23 7.58 -5.25
CA PHE A 136 -10.58 7.22 -4.00
C PHE A 136 -11.59 6.53 -3.11
N GLU A 137 -11.22 5.39 -2.55
CA GLU A 137 -12.02 4.66 -1.58
C GLU A 137 -11.17 4.27 -0.37
N CYS A 138 -11.66 4.58 0.82
CA CYS A 138 -11.17 4.05 2.08
C CYS A 138 -12.18 3.03 2.63
N TYR A 139 -11.69 1.86 3.03
CA TYR A 139 -12.51 0.74 3.52
C TYR A 139 -12.38 0.52 5.02
N TYR A 140 -11.28 0.99 5.61
CA TYR A 140 -10.98 0.90 7.04
C TYR A 140 -10.10 2.08 7.45
N PRO A 141 -10.29 2.68 8.64
CA PRO A 141 -11.25 2.32 9.68
C PRO A 141 -12.69 2.77 9.38
N GLU A 142 -12.89 3.68 8.44
CA GLU A 142 -14.19 4.21 8.04
C GLU A 142 -14.35 4.25 6.53
N ARG A 143 -15.58 4.26 6.05
CA ARG A 143 -15.88 4.33 4.62
C ARG A 143 -15.84 5.77 4.14
N ILE A 144 -14.96 6.03 3.17
CA ILE A 144 -14.84 7.32 2.48
C ILE A 144 -14.80 7.03 0.98
N SER A 145 -15.49 7.82 0.19
CA SER A 145 -15.44 7.70 -1.27
C SER A 145 -15.71 9.04 -1.94
N PHE A 146 -14.83 9.42 -2.86
CA PHE A 146 -15.02 10.59 -3.73
C PHE A 146 -14.20 10.45 -5.03
N PRO A 147 -14.61 11.13 -6.12
CA PRO A 147 -13.89 11.08 -7.38
C PRO A 147 -12.51 11.77 -7.28
N VAL A 148 -11.53 11.20 -7.96
CA VAL A 148 -10.18 11.75 -8.11
C VAL A 148 -9.78 11.81 -9.57
N SER A 149 -8.87 12.73 -9.92
CA SER A 149 -8.32 12.78 -11.27
C SER A 149 -7.20 11.74 -11.43
N PRO A 150 -6.87 11.31 -12.66
CA PRO A 150 -5.76 10.38 -12.90
C PRO A 150 -4.40 10.90 -12.45
N GLN A 151 -4.25 12.23 -12.33
CA GLN A 151 -3.01 12.86 -11.88
C GLN A 151 -2.91 13.00 -10.36
N GLU A 152 -3.99 12.73 -9.62
CA GLU A 152 -4.03 12.77 -8.16
C GLU A 152 -3.59 11.42 -7.58
N SER A 153 -2.73 11.45 -6.56
CA SER A 153 -2.31 10.28 -5.78
C SER A 153 -2.42 10.57 -4.29
N VAL A 154 -3.22 9.79 -3.58
CA VAL A 154 -3.32 9.91 -2.12
C VAL A 154 -2.03 9.40 -1.49
N ALA A 155 -1.36 10.28 -0.71
CA ALA A 155 -0.14 9.99 0.01
C ALA A 155 -0.41 9.46 1.43
N PHE A 156 -1.15 10.22 2.23
CA PHE A 156 -1.52 9.82 3.59
C PHE A 156 -2.81 10.48 4.06
N MET A 157 -3.30 10.03 5.23
CA MET A 157 -4.49 10.57 5.89
C MET A 157 -4.18 10.80 7.36
N GLU A 158 -4.53 11.99 7.87
CA GLU A 158 -4.30 12.38 9.25
C GLU A 158 -5.30 13.45 9.68
N ASP A 159 -5.79 13.39 10.91
CA ASP A 159 -6.66 14.39 11.54
C ASP A 159 -7.87 14.83 10.70
N GLY A 160 -8.54 13.85 10.06
CA GLY A 160 -9.72 14.13 9.23
C GLY A 160 -9.39 14.76 7.86
N LYS A 161 -8.14 14.72 7.46
CA LYS A 161 -7.64 15.26 6.20
C LYS A 161 -7.00 14.17 5.36
N ILE A 162 -7.06 14.37 4.04
CA ILE A 162 -6.46 13.51 3.03
C ILE A 162 -5.46 14.36 2.26
N TYR A 163 -4.22 13.94 2.27
CA TYR A 163 -3.12 14.62 1.59
C TYR A 163 -2.84 13.92 0.26
N ILE A 164 -2.94 14.71 -0.80
CA ILE A 164 -2.89 14.24 -2.19
C ILE A 164 -1.78 14.98 -2.90
N GLU A 165 -0.96 14.26 -3.62
CA GLU A 165 -0.03 14.82 -4.58
C GLU A 165 -0.67 14.80 -5.96
N LYS A 166 -0.61 15.93 -6.67
CA LYS A 166 -1.14 16.07 -8.03
C LYS A 166 -0.06 16.52 -8.97
N TRP A 167 0.22 15.69 -9.96
CA TRP A 167 1.13 16.04 -11.05
C TRP A 167 0.46 17.01 -12.04
N ILE A 168 1.13 18.12 -12.31
CA ILE A 168 0.68 19.17 -13.24
C ILE A 168 1.67 19.25 -14.39
N GLU A 169 1.15 19.27 -15.59
CA GLU A 169 1.90 19.43 -16.82
C GLU A 169 1.34 20.61 -17.62
N GLU A 170 2.18 21.52 -18.04
CA GLU A 170 1.82 22.70 -18.81
C GLU A 170 2.74 22.81 -20.05
N GLY A 171 2.22 23.41 -21.11
CA GLY A 171 2.98 23.63 -22.35
C GLY A 171 3.11 22.38 -23.24
N TRP A 172 2.27 21.37 -23.04
CA TRP A 172 2.14 20.26 -23.97
C TRP A 172 1.21 20.63 -25.13
N ASP A 173 1.62 20.37 -26.37
CA ASP A 173 0.81 20.55 -27.57
C ASP A 173 0.09 19.23 -27.91
N GLU A 174 -1.21 19.17 -27.68
CA GLU A 174 -2.05 17.99 -27.89
C GLU A 174 -2.18 17.64 -29.40
N GLU A 175 -2.11 18.61 -30.31
CA GLU A 175 -2.22 18.35 -31.75
C GLU A 175 -0.91 17.82 -32.31
N ALA A 176 0.21 18.43 -31.97
CA ALA A 176 1.54 18.02 -32.39
C ALA A 176 2.09 16.85 -31.56
N GLN A 177 1.44 16.47 -30.45
CA GLN A 177 1.89 15.42 -29.50
C GLN A 177 3.34 15.63 -29.06
N CYS A 178 3.71 16.87 -28.71
CA CYS A 178 5.07 17.21 -28.29
C CYS A 178 5.11 18.37 -27.28
N ALA A 179 6.23 18.46 -26.58
CA ALA A 179 6.51 19.59 -25.69
C ALA A 179 6.78 20.88 -26.49
N THR A 180 6.21 22.00 -26.07
CA THR A 180 6.53 23.35 -26.58
C THR A 180 7.71 23.95 -25.81
N ASP A 181 8.18 25.13 -26.23
CA ASP A 181 9.21 25.89 -25.50
C ASP A 181 8.77 26.36 -24.11
N GLN A 182 7.48 26.24 -23.80
CA GLN A 182 6.90 26.57 -22.49
C GLN A 182 6.61 25.33 -21.65
N TYR A 183 7.01 24.16 -22.12
CA TYR A 183 6.77 22.92 -21.40
C TYR A 183 7.49 22.89 -20.05
N HIS A 184 6.70 22.63 -19.00
CA HIS A 184 7.19 22.38 -17.65
C HIS A 184 6.20 21.52 -16.89
N TYR A 185 6.67 20.87 -15.84
CA TYR A 185 5.84 20.10 -14.92
C TYR A 185 6.22 20.39 -13.48
N TYR A 186 5.27 20.22 -12.60
CA TYR A 186 5.45 20.38 -11.16
C TYR A 186 4.35 19.65 -10.40
N ASP A 187 4.58 19.43 -9.10
CA ASP A 187 3.60 18.83 -8.23
C ASP A 187 2.86 19.91 -7.43
N LYS A 188 1.59 19.63 -7.12
CA LYS A 188 0.79 20.33 -6.13
C LYS A 188 0.44 19.38 -5.00
N VAL A 189 0.51 19.88 -3.78
CA VAL A 189 -0.09 19.25 -2.60
C VAL A 189 -1.50 19.77 -2.44
N ILE A 190 -2.48 18.86 -2.46
CA ILE A 190 -3.89 19.16 -2.26
C ILE A 190 -4.32 18.48 -0.96
N VAL A 191 -4.95 19.25 -0.07
CA VAL A 191 -5.54 18.72 1.16
C VAL A 191 -7.05 18.74 1.00
N LYS A 192 -7.69 17.58 1.17
CA LYS A 192 -9.15 17.42 1.14
C LYS A 192 -9.68 16.97 2.50
N ASP A 193 -10.93 17.29 2.77
CA ASP A 193 -11.69 16.64 3.85
C ASP A 193 -12.19 15.25 3.42
N TYR A 194 -12.81 14.51 4.33
CA TYR A 194 -13.36 13.17 4.05
C TYR A 194 -14.59 13.17 3.11
N ASN A 195 -15.14 14.35 2.79
CA ASN A 195 -16.18 14.49 1.77
C ASN A 195 -15.60 14.81 0.38
N GLY A 196 -14.27 14.94 0.27
CA GLY A 196 -13.58 15.28 -0.96
C GLY A 196 -13.53 16.78 -1.25
N ASN A 197 -13.95 17.66 -0.32
CA ASN A 197 -13.84 19.10 -0.48
C ASN A 197 -12.40 19.55 -0.28
N ILE A 198 -11.91 20.41 -1.18
CA ILE A 198 -10.55 20.96 -1.09
C ILE A 198 -10.48 21.97 0.06
N LEU A 199 -9.55 21.76 0.98
CA LEU A 199 -9.24 22.63 2.09
C LEU A 199 -8.08 23.58 1.78
N SER A 200 -7.06 23.10 1.06
CA SER A 200 -5.93 23.90 0.60
C SER A 200 -5.26 23.27 -0.62
N GLU A 201 -4.57 24.11 -1.40
CA GLU A 201 -3.67 23.71 -2.48
C GLU A 201 -2.41 24.57 -2.41
N GLU A 202 -1.27 23.95 -2.65
CA GLU A 202 0.02 24.62 -2.76
C GLU A 202 0.96 23.91 -3.74
N VAL A 203 1.90 24.62 -4.33
CA VAL A 203 2.95 24.01 -5.16
C VAL A 203 3.97 23.36 -4.25
N GLY A 204 4.26 22.08 -4.46
CA GLY A 204 5.17 21.29 -3.67
C GLY A 204 4.95 19.80 -3.86
N SER A 205 5.87 19.00 -3.33
CA SER A 205 5.80 17.53 -3.33
C SER A 205 5.80 17.01 -1.90
N LEU A 206 5.17 15.86 -1.70
CA LEU A 206 5.17 15.14 -0.44
C LEU A 206 6.32 14.14 -0.41
N TYR A 207 7.03 14.09 0.69
CA TYR A 207 8.11 13.13 0.91
C TYR A 207 8.01 12.50 2.28
N GLN A 208 7.99 11.18 2.31
CA GLN A 208 8.01 10.45 3.57
C GLN A 208 9.45 10.14 3.99
N ALA A 209 9.87 10.66 5.12
CA ALA A 209 11.18 10.39 5.69
C ALA A 209 11.29 8.95 6.24
N ALA A 210 12.52 8.49 6.49
CA ALA A 210 12.76 7.13 6.95
C ALA A 210 12.13 6.80 8.33
N ASP A 211 11.92 7.82 9.16
CA ASP A 211 11.25 7.70 10.46
C ASP A 211 9.70 7.69 10.34
N GLY A 212 9.17 7.83 9.13
CA GLY A 212 7.75 7.80 8.84
C GLY A 212 7.05 9.17 8.88
N THR A 213 7.77 10.27 9.16
CA THR A 213 7.23 11.63 9.06
C THR A 213 7.08 12.07 7.60
N TRP A 214 6.11 12.95 7.33
CA TRP A 214 5.84 13.56 6.03
C TRP A 214 6.26 15.02 5.99
#